data_1a18bca75029dd36cffdd2bca4010990
#
_entry.id   1a18bca75029dd36cffdd2bca4010990
#
_cell.length_a   1.000
_cell.length_b   1.000
_cell.length_c   1.000
_cell.angle_alpha   90.00
_cell.angle_beta   90.00
_cell.angle_gamma   90.00
#
_symmetry.space_group_name_H-M   'P 1'
#
loop_
_entity.id
_entity.type
_entity.pdbx_description
1 polymer ?
#
loop_
_entity_poly.entity_id
_entity_poly.type
_entity_poly.pdbx_seq_one_letter_code
_entity_poly.pdbx_strand_id
1 'polypeptide(L)'
;MNKLYRIIALFFLLVTLFAACNSKKHVMEKPDHLINRITLVNILAESYIIESYLQLSLPDSISKDELARRYYKDLFDRYKITNEQFESSIAYYISEEKSADRLLSDASALIVSKKSDLIDTTALNLPY
;
A
#
# COMPACT_ATOMS: atom_id res chain seq x y z
N MET A 1 -48.98 -12.67 18.44
CA MET A 1 -48.50 -13.07 17.08
C MET A 1 -47.66 -12.01 16.39
N ASN A 2 -47.99 -10.72 16.46
CA ASN A 2 -47.26 -9.68 15.69
C ASN A 2 -45.82 -9.40 16.13
N LYS A 3 -45.46 -9.60 17.42
CA LYS A 3 -44.10 -9.36 17.89
C LYS A 3 -43.12 -10.46 17.42
N LEU A 4 -43.58 -11.70 17.44
CA LEU A 4 -42.77 -12.84 16.97
C LEU A 4 -42.47 -12.74 15.47
N TYR A 5 -43.46 -12.33 14.68
CA TYR A 5 -43.30 -12.14 13.24
C TYR A 5 -42.30 -11.02 12.90
N ARG A 6 -42.30 -9.92 13.67
CA ARG A 6 -41.34 -8.83 13.52
C ARG A 6 -39.92 -9.26 13.85
N ILE A 7 -39.73 -10.09 14.86
CA ILE A 7 -38.40 -10.62 15.24
C ILE A 7 -37.88 -11.55 14.15
N ILE A 8 -38.74 -12.44 13.63
CA ILE A 8 -38.37 -13.35 12.54
C ILE A 8 -38.04 -12.59 11.25
N ALA A 9 -38.83 -11.56 10.92
CA ALA A 9 -38.57 -10.72 9.75
C ALA A 9 -37.24 -9.92 9.87
N LEU A 10 -36.96 -9.37 11.05
CA LEU A 10 -35.67 -8.69 11.33
C LEU A 10 -34.48 -9.66 11.25
N PHE A 11 -34.63 -10.87 11.75
CA PHE A 11 -33.60 -11.90 11.67
C PHE A 11 -33.32 -12.31 10.20
N PHE A 12 -34.37 -12.48 9.42
CA PHE A 12 -34.27 -12.80 7.99
C PHE A 12 -33.61 -11.67 7.19
N LEU A 13 -33.97 -10.41 7.50
CA LEU A 13 -33.34 -9.21 6.91
C LEU A 13 -31.85 -9.13 7.26
N LEU A 14 -31.49 -9.45 8.50
CA LEU A 14 -30.09 -9.47 8.95
C LEU A 14 -29.27 -10.55 8.21
N VAL A 15 -29.82 -11.74 8.06
CA VAL A 15 -29.16 -12.86 7.36
C VAL A 15 -28.96 -12.55 5.88
N THR A 16 -29.91 -11.86 5.22
CA THR A 16 -29.77 -11.47 3.80
C THR A 16 -28.70 -10.40 3.62
N LEU A 17 -28.51 -9.48 4.58
CA LEU A 17 -27.43 -8.50 4.56
C LEU A 17 -26.02 -9.15 4.63
N PHE A 18 -25.86 -10.20 5.43
CA PHE A 18 -24.59 -10.95 5.50
C PHE A 18 -24.33 -11.79 4.24
N ALA A 19 -25.34 -12.27 3.55
CA ALA A 19 -25.19 -13.03 2.29
C ALA A 19 -24.77 -12.15 1.10
N ALA A 20 -25.02 -10.84 1.15
CA ALA A 20 -24.64 -9.88 0.09
C ALA A 20 -23.14 -9.57 0.04
N CYS A 21 -22.36 -9.90 1.09
CA CYS A 21 -20.91 -9.65 1.14
C CYS A 21 -20.06 -10.73 0.44
N ASN A 22 -20.63 -11.59 -0.38
CA ASN A 22 -19.85 -12.54 -1.15
C ASN A 22 -19.29 -11.88 -2.42
N SER A 23 -18.34 -10.96 -2.25
CA SER A 23 -17.59 -10.34 -3.35
C SER A 23 -16.84 -11.45 -4.09
N LYS A 24 -17.26 -11.76 -5.30
CA LYS A 24 -16.49 -12.60 -6.22
C LYS A 24 -15.12 -11.95 -6.37
N LYS A 25 -14.07 -12.62 -5.92
CA LYS A 25 -12.68 -12.18 -6.15
C LYS A 25 -12.46 -12.07 -7.65
N HIS A 26 -12.41 -10.86 -8.15
CA HIS A 26 -12.09 -10.59 -9.55
C HIS A 26 -10.56 -10.64 -9.64
N VAL A 27 -10.02 -11.79 -10.04
CA VAL A 27 -8.59 -11.88 -10.38
C VAL A 27 -8.38 -11.01 -11.63
N MET A 28 -7.58 -9.97 -11.50
CA MET A 28 -7.27 -9.07 -12.62
C MET A 28 -6.37 -9.79 -13.62
N GLU A 29 -6.58 -9.52 -14.90
CA GLU A 29 -5.68 -9.97 -15.95
C GLU A 29 -4.29 -9.32 -15.76
N LYS A 30 -3.25 -10.10 -16.04
CA LYS A 30 -1.87 -9.63 -15.87
C LYS A 30 -1.57 -8.47 -16.83
N PRO A 31 -1.15 -7.29 -16.34
CA PRO A 31 -0.79 -6.16 -17.19
C PRO A 31 0.41 -6.48 -18.09
N ASP A 32 0.42 -5.95 -19.31
CA ASP A 32 1.53 -6.14 -20.28
C ASP A 32 2.87 -5.65 -19.72
N HIS A 33 2.85 -4.56 -18.95
CA HIS A 33 4.03 -3.93 -18.35
C HIS A 33 4.06 -4.10 -16.84
N LEU A 34 3.80 -5.33 -16.35
CA LEU A 34 3.81 -5.63 -14.94
C LEU A 34 5.20 -5.40 -14.34
N ILE A 35 5.28 -4.57 -13.32
CA ILE A 35 6.49 -4.39 -12.52
C ILE A 35 6.76 -5.71 -11.77
N ASN A 36 8.01 -6.21 -11.87
CA ASN A 36 8.33 -7.41 -11.11
C ASN A 36 8.22 -7.18 -9.61
N ARG A 37 7.91 -8.24 -8.86
CA ARG A 37 7.58 -8.15 -7.44
C ARG A 37 8.70 -7.53 -6.60
N ILE A 38 9.97 -7.86 -6.88
CA ILE A 38 11.12 -7.34 -6.11
C ILE A 38 11.23 -5.84 -6.31
N THR A 39 11.12 -5.36 -7.54
CA THR A 39 11.13 -3.93 -7.85
C THR A 39 9.96 -3.22 -7.20
N LEU A 40 8.75 -3.80 -7.25
CA LEU A 40 7.56 -3.22 -6.63
C LEU A 40 7.68 -3.12 -5.11
N VAL A 41 8.27 -4.12 -4.44
CA VAL A 41 8.58 -4.09 -3.00
C VAL A 41 9.51 -2.92 -2.67
N ASN A 42 10.56 -2.69 -3.47
CA ASN A 42 11.46 -1.55 -3.26
C ASN A 42 10.74 -0.21 -3.42
N ILE A 43 9.93 -0.07 -4.47
CA ILE A 43 9.16 1.16 -4.71
C ILE A 43 8.19 1.42 -3.56
N LEU A 44 7.47 0.39 -3.08
CA LEU A 44 6.56 0.50 -1.94
C LEU A 44 7.28 0.93 -0.66
N ALA A 45 8.44 0.35 -0.38
CA ALA A 45 9.24 0.72 0.78
C ALA A 45 9.71 2.19 0.70
N GLU A 46 10.16 2.65 -0.48
CA GLU A 46 10.57 4.03 -0.68
C GLU A 46 9.38 5.00 -0.65
N SER A 47 8.24 4.61 -1.22
CA SER A 47 6.98 5.38 -1.11
C SER A 47 6.57 5.58 0.35
N TYR A 48 6.67 4.55 1.18
CA TYR A 48 6.38 4.65 2.61
C TYR A 48 7.31 5.65 3.33
N ILE A 49 8.60 5.68 2.97
CA ILE A 49 9.56 6.64 3.52
C ILE A 49 9.19 8.06 3.07
N ILE A 50 8.84 8.27 1.82
CA ILE A 50 8.38 9.55 1.29
C ILE A 50 7.13 10.03 2.06
N GLU A 51 6.13 9.18 2.21
CA GLU A 51 4.90 9.53 2.95
C GLU A 51 5.20 9.88 4.42
N SER A 52 6.09 9.12 5.06
CA SER A 52 6.51 9.40 6.43
C SER A 52 7.20 10.76 6.56
N TYR A 53 8.06 11.09 5.60
CA TYR A 53 8.72 12.39 5.55
C TYR A 53 7.71 13.54 5.37
N LEU A 54 6.76 13.38 4.43
CA LEU A 54 5.71 14.35 4.17
C LEU A 54 4.77 14.59 5.36
N GLN A 55 4.71 13.66 6.31
CA GLN A 55 3.93 13.81 7.54
C GLN A 55 4.69 14.53 8.66
N LEU A 56 6.01 14.41 8.71
CA LEU A 56 6.80 14.86 9.85
C LEU A 56 7.27 16.31 9.77
N SER A 57 7.52 16.87 8.60
CA SER A 57 8.12 18.19 8.50
C SER A 57 7.91 18.84 7.14
N LEU A 58 6.99 19.77 7.06
CA LEU A 58 6.86 20.62 5.89
C LEU A 58 7.39 22.02 6.22
N PRO A 59 8.31 22.58 5.42
CA PRO A 59 8.60 24.00 5.44
C PRO A 59 7.32 24.77 5.08
N ASP A 60 7.01 25.84 5.80
CA ASP A 60 5.81 26.67 5.57
C ASP A 60 5.72 27.27 4.15
N SER A 61 6.78 27.16 3.36
CA SER A 61 6.92 27.77 2.03
C SER A 61 6.56 26.88 0.85
N ILE A 62 6.38 25.55 1.04
CA ILE A 62 6.09 24.59 -0.04
C ILE A 62 4.85 23.79 0.32
N SER A 63 3.89 23.70 -0.63
CA SER A 63 2.71 22.86 -0.39
C SER A 63 3.07 21.38 -0.34
N LYS A 64 2.41 20.63 0.53
CA LYS A 64 2.57 19.18 0.66
C LYS A 64 2.42 18.46 -0.67
N ASP A 65 1.41 18.85 -1.46
CA ASP A 65 1.11 18.26 -2.75
C ASP A 65 2.19 18.51 -3.79
N GLU A 66 2.82 19.68 -3.77
CA GLU A 66 3.93 19.98 -4.68
C GLU A 66 5.17 19.16 -4.32
N LEU A 67 5.46 19.06 -3.03
CA LEU A 67 6.57 18.25 -2.54
C LEU A 67 6.37 16.76 -2.82
N ALA A 68 5.16 16.24 -2.60
CA ALA A 68 4.80 14.87 -2.93
C ALA A 68 5.01 14.58 -4.42
N ARG A 69 4.49 15.46 -5.31
CA ARG A 69 4.68 15.30 -6.76
C ARG A 69 6.15 15.25 -7.16
N ARG A 70 7.02 16.04 -6.55
CA ARG A 70 8.46 16.04 -6.85
C ARG A 70 9.11 14.72 -6.41
N TYR A 71 8.82 14.23 -5.21
CA TYR A 71 9.39 12.98 -4.70
C TYR A 71 8.90 11.76 -5.48
N TYR A 72 7.61 11.69 -5.80
CA TYR A 72 7.08 10.58 -6.58
C TYR A 72 7.57 10.60 -8.03
N LYS A 73 7.71 11.80 -8.62
CA LYS A 73 8.32 11.92 -9.95
C LYS A 73 9.76 11.38 -9.94
N ASP A 74 10.58 11.81 -8.99
CA ASP A 74 11.96 11.34 -8.87
C ASP A 74 12.04 9.83 -8.60
N LEU A 75 11.17 9.30 -7.75
CA LEU A 75 11.05 7.87 -7.48
C LEU A 75 10.78 7.09 -8.78
N PHE A 76 9.75 7.48 -9.52
CA PHE A 76 9.35 6.77 -10.74
C PHE A 76 10.37 6.91 -11.87
N ASP A 77 11.02 8.08 -12.00
CA ASP A 77 12.11 8.29 -12.95
C ASP A 77 13.31 7.36 -12.67
N ARG A 78 13.68 7.19 -11.39
CA ARG A 78 14.76 6.26 -10.97
C ARG A 78 14.47 4.81 -11.33
N TYR A 79 13.23 4.38 -11.18
CA TYR A 79 12.78 3.02 -11.52
C TYR A 79 12.38 2.88 -12.99
N LYS A 80 12.36 3.97 -13.75
CA LYS A 80 11.94 4.03 -15.18
C LYS A 80 10.54 3.45 -15.38
N ILE A 81 9.60 3.82 -14.53
CA ILE A 81 8.20 3.40 -14.57
C ILE A 81 7.28 4.60 -14.70
N THR A 82 6.06 4.36 -15.18
CA THR A 82 4.98 5.34 -15.17
C THR A 82 4.05 5.13 -13.97
N ASN A 83 3.22 6.14 -13.67
CA ASN A 83 2.20 6.03 -12.65
C ASN A 83 1.20 4.90 -12.97
N GLU A 84 0.79 4.78 -14.24
CA GLU A 84 -0.14 3.74 -14.69
C GLU A 84 0.44 2.34 -14.51
N GLN A 85 1.73 2.16 -14.79
CA GLN A 85 2.43 0.89 -14.55
C GLN A 85 2.45 0.54 -13.06
N PHE A 86 2.70 1.52 -12.21
CA PHE A 86 2.70 1.34 -10.76
C PHE A 86 1.32 0.94 -10.24
N GLU A 87 0.27 1.72 -10.60
CA GLU A 87 -1.10 1.47 -10.18
C GLU A 87 -1.62 0.11 -10.66
N SER A 88 -1.42 -0.21 -11.94
CA SER A 88 -1.86 -1.49 -12.51
C SER A 88 -1.13 -2.68 -11.90
N SER A 89 0.16 -2.53 -11.60
CA SER A 89 0.95 -3.57 -10.94
C SER A 89 0.49 -3.82 -9.51
N ILE A 90 0.24 -2.76 -8.74
CA ILE A 90 -0.33 -2.89 -7.39
C ILE A 90 -1.68 -3.58 -7.46
N ALA A 91 -2.59 -3.10 -8.32
CA ALA A 91 -3.92 -3.67 -8.47
C ALA A 91 -3.88 -5.17 -8.81
N TYR A 92 -2.98 -5.59 -9.70
CA TYR A 92 -2.77 -6.98 -10.05
C TYR A 92 -2.32 -7.82 -8.84
N TYR A 93 -1.28 -7.41 -8.13
CA TYR A 93 -0.77 -8.16 -6.98
C TYR A 93 -1.77 -8.19 -5.80
N ILE A 94 -2.55 -7.14 -5.61
CA ILE A 94 -3.59 -7.09 -4.56
C ILE A 94 -4.80 -7.95 -4.93
N SER A 95 -5.10 -8.16 -6.22
CA SER A 95 -6.20 -9.02 -6.65
C SER A 95 -6.01 -10.47 -6.23
N GLU A 96 -4.77 -10.90 -6.01
CA GLU A 96 -4.40 -12.20 -5.44
C GLU A 96 -4.11 -12.08 -3.93
N GLU A 97 -4.96 -12.62 -3.07
CA GLU A 97 -4.85 -12.52 -1.61
C GLU A 97 -3.47 -12.94 -1.05
N LYS A 98 -2.97 -14.10 -1.48
CA LYS A 98 -1.64 -14.58 -1.06
C LYS A 98 -0.49 -13.72 -1.57
N SER A 99 -0.68 -13.04 -2.69
CA SER A 99 0.29 -12.14 -3.31
C SER A 99 0.32 -10.80 -2.58
N ALA A 100 -0.85 -10.29 -2.19
CA ALA A 100 -0.99 -9.06 -1.41
C ALA A 100 -0.26 -9.16 -0.06
N ASP A 101 -0.54 -10.21 0.71
CA ASP A 101 0.08 -10.43 2.02
C ASP A 101 1.61 -10.50 1.93
N ARG A 102 2.13 -11.22 0.94
CA ARG A 102 3.56 -11.31 0.70
C ARG A 102 4.19 -9.99 0.28
N LEU A 103 3.49 -9.23 -0.60
CA LEU A 103 3.98 -7.94 -1.06
C LEU A 103 4.13 -6.96 0.10
N LEU A 104 3.12 -6.85 0.95
CA LEU A 104 3.12 -5.96 2.11
C LEU A 104 4.12 -6.42 3.18
N SER A 105 4.21 -7.72 3.44
CA SER A 105 5.18 -8.30 4.38
C SER A 105 6.62 -8.01 3.95
N ASP A 106 6.95 -8.21 2.67
CA ASP A 106 8.30 -7.97 2.17
C ASP A 106 8.64 -6.47 2.16
N ALA A 107 7.70 -5.61 1.79
CA ALA A 107 7.91 -4.16 1.87
C ALA A 107 8.16 -3.71 3.31
N SER A 108 7.39 -4.22 4.28
CA SER A 108 7.56 -3.92 5.70
C SER A 108 8.92 -4.40 6.22
N ALA A 109 9.33 -5.62 5.87
CA ALA A 109 10.64 -6.17 6.25
C ALA A 109 11.80 -5.32 5.68
N LEU A 110 11.67 -4.85 4.44
CA LEU A 110 12.67 -3.99 3.80
C LEU A 110 12.77 -2.63 4.49
N ILE A 111 11.65 -2.03 4.90
CA ILE A 111 11.64 -0.76 5.66
C ILE A 111 12.39 -0.92 6.98
N VAL A 112 12.12 -2.01 7.71
CA VAL A 112 12.80 -2.30 8.99
C VAL A 112 14.29 -2.49 8.78
N SER A 113 14.71 -3.22 7.76
CA SER A 113 16.13 -3.42 7.41
C SER A 113 16.83 -2.10 7.09
N LYS A 114 16.23 -1.28 6.20
CA LYS A 114 16.80 0.04 5.86
C LYS A 114 16.91 0.97 7.07
N LYS A 115 15.97 0.91 8.01
CA LYS A 115 16.03 1.68 9.25
C LYS A 115 17.18 1.21 10.15
N SER A 116 17.41 -0.10 10.27
CA SER A 116 18.52 -0.66 11.05
C SER A 116 19.87 -0.20 10.51
N ASP A 117 20.06 -0.28 9.19
CA ASP A 117 21.32 0.12 8.54
C ASP A 117 21.63 1.61 8.77
N LEU A 118 20.62 2.47 8.76
CA LEU A 118 20.77 3.90 9.05
C LEU A 118 21.18 4.14 10.52
N ILE A 119 20.61 3.41 11.46
CA ILE A 119 20.93 3.54 12.90
C ILE A 119 22.37 3.09 13.15
N ASP A 120 22.77 1.96 12.60
CA ASP A 120 24.12 1.42 12.76
C ASP A 120 25.17 2.38 12.18
N THR A 121 24.93 2.93 10.99
CA THR A 121 25.81 3.90 10.35
C THR A 121 25.94 5.19 11.17
N THR A 122 24.85 5.65 11.77
CA THR A 122 24.84 6.87 12.61
C THR A 122 25.58 6.63 13.93
N ALA A 123 25.43 5.46 14.55
CA ALA A 123 26.11 5.08 15.79
C ALA A 123 27.63 4.96 15.62
N LEU A 124 28.10 4.53 14.44
CA LEU A 124 29.53 4.42 14.12
C LEU A 124 30.22 5.77 13.85
N ASN A 125 29.47 6.84 13.54
CA ASN A 125 30.00 8.15 13.16
C ASN A 125 29.84 9.22 14.25
N LEU A 126 29.48 8.87 15.49
CA LEU A 126 29.45 9.82 16.61
C LEU A 126 30.87 10.06 17.07
N PRO A 127 31.43 11.29 16.95
CA PRO A 127 32.70 11.64 17.58
C PRO A 127 32.50 11.65 19.09
N TYR A 128 33.32 10.91 19.82
CA TYR A 128 33.48 10.99 21.28
C TYR A 128 34.17 12.29 21.67
#